data_fbf9f128b20e4b4fee518ee782395567
#
_entry.id   fbf9f128b20e4b4fee518ee782395567
#
_cell.length_a   1.000
_cell.length_b   1.000
_cell.length_c   1.000
_cell.angle_alpha   90.00
_cell.angle_beta   90.00
_cell.angle_gamma   90.00
#
_symmetry.space_group_name_H-M   'P 1'
#
loop_
_entity.id
_entity.type
_entity.pdbx_description
1 polymer ?
#
loop_
_entity_poly.entity_id
_entity_poly.type
_entity_poly.pdbx_seq_one_letter_code
_entity_poly.pdbx_strand_id
1 'polypeptide(L)'
;MPMNYSLVIEPFDCWGFDFMGPFPASDGYTHILVAVDYVTKWVEAIPTSSADGKTSLKMLKDVIFARFGVPRYLMTDGGSHFIHGGFRKTLAKYGVNHRIASPYHPQTSGQVELSNREIKLILQKTVNRSRKNWARKLNDALWAYRTAYKNPMGMSPYKMVYGKACHLPLELEHKAYWAVKELNRDFKLAGEKRLLELSSLDEWRSEAYENAKLFKEKVKRWHDKRILKREFSIGDKVLLYRSRLRFFAGKLLSKWEGPFIVEEVYRSGAIKINSFDGNKPQVVNGQRLKHYISGDIYNENVDVIQMVSPEKFIITQK
;
A
#
# COMPACT_ATOMS: atom_id res chain seq x y z
N MET A 1 -6.71 -8.64 13.59
CA MET A 1 -7.16 -9.76 12.75
C MET A 1 -5.96 -10.50 12.21
N PRO A 2 -6.01 -11.83 12.12
CA PRO A 2 -4.99 -12.63 11.45
C PRO A 2 -4.84 -12.20 9.98
N MET A 3 -3.61 -12.23 9.47
CA MET A 3 -3.35 -11.91 8.07
C MET A 3 -3.85 -13.03 7.16
N ASN A 4 -4.63 -12.67 6.15
CA ASN A 4 -5.01 -13.56 5.05
C ASN A 4 -4.34 -13.08 3.77
N TYR A 5 -3.76 -13.99 3.01
CA TYR A 5 -3.10 -13.66 1.75
C TYR A 5 -4.05 -13.82 0.58
N SER A 6 -3.98 -12.89 -0.36
CA SER A 6 -4.60 -13.08 -1.66
C SER A 6 -3.76 -14.09 -2.46
N LEU A 7 -4.40 -15.10 -2.99
CA LEU A 7 -3.75 -16.06 -3.89
C LEU A 7 -3.54 -15.37 -5.23
N VAL A 8 -2.29 -15.10 -5.58
CA VAL A 8 -1.90 -14.54 -6.87
C VAL A 8 -1.07 -15.59 -7.58
N ILE A 9 -1.44 -15.97 -8.80
CA ILE A 9 -0.93 -17.19 -9.42
C ILE A 9 0.13 -16.85 -10.47
N GLU A 10 -0.09 -15.85 -11.34
CA GLU A 10 0.80 -15.54 -12.47
C GLU A 10 1.21 -14.07 -12.51
N PRO A 11 2.38 -13.73 -13.12
CA PRO A 11 2.76 -12.36 -13.39
C PRO A 11 1.68 -11.66 -14.22
N PHE A 12 1.37 -10.42 -13.84
CA PHE A 12 0.41 -9.52 -14.51
C PHE A 12 -1.07 -9.91 -14.40
N ASP A 13 -1.41 -10.99 -13.72
CA ASP A 13 -2.79 -11.42 -13.49
C ASP A 13 -3.53 -10.54 -12.48
N CYS A 14 -2.81 -9.88 -11.57
CA CYS A 14 -3.41 -9.08 -10.51
C CYS A 14 -2.69 -7.74 -10.36
N TRP A 15 -3.37 -6.68 -10.72
CA TRP A 15 -2.89 -5.31 -10.57
C TRP A 15 -3.60 -4.57 -9.46
N GLY A 16 -2.86 -3.74 -8.73
CA GLY A 16 -3.40 -2.80 -7.76
C GLY A 16 -3.26 -1.38 -8.28
N PHE A 17 -4.34 -0.59 -8.25
CA PHE A 17 -4.35 0.81 -8.64
C PHE A 17 -4.55 1.70 -7.43
N ASP A 18 -3.83 2.81 -7.38
CA ASP A 18 -4.01 3.84 -6.36
C ASP A 18 -3.53 5.22 -6.85
N PHE A 19 -4.13 6.28 -6.31
CA PHE A 19 -3.71 7.65 -6.56
C PHE A 19 -2.89 8.19 -5.40
N MET A 20 -1.75 8.77 -5.74
CA MET A 20 -0.94 9.55 -4.80
C MET A 20 -1.12 11.05 -5.06
N GLY A 21 -1.29 11.83 -4.01
CA GLY A 21 -1.39 13.30 -4.09
C GLY A 21 -2.22 13.92 -2.98
N PRO A 22 -2.49 15.22 -3.05
CA PRO A 22 -1.88 16.16 -4.00
C PRO A 22 -0.42 16.46 -3.70
N PHE A 23 0.38 16.59 -4.75
CA PHE A 23 1.76 17.08 -4.72
C PHE A 23 1.83 18.56 -5.13
N PRO A 24 2.94 19.27 -4.87
CA PRO A 24 3.18 20.58 -5.50
C PRO A 24 3.06 20.47 -7.02
N ALA A 25 2.43 21.45 -7.65
CA ALA A 25 2.23 21.44 -9.10
C ALA A 25 3.56 21.31 -9.86
N SER A 26 3.62 20.34 -10.79
CA SER A 26 4.75 20.09 -11.69
C SER A 26 4.21 19.89 -13.09
N ASP A 27 4.55 20.78 -14.02
CA ASP A 27 4.07 20.74 -15.40
C ASP A 27 2.52 20.60 -15.52
N GLY A 28 1.76 21.22 -14.60
CA GLY A 28 0.29 21.14 -14.53
C GLY A 28 -0.26 19.92 -13.82
N TYR A 29 0.58 19.01 -13.36
CA TYR A 29 0.17 17.81 -12.64
C TYR A 29 0.29 17.99 -11.12
N THR A 30 -0.64 17.39 -10.39
CA THR A 30 -0.67 17.40 -8.92
C THR A 30 -0.82 16.01 -8.31
N HIS A 31 -1.12 14.99 -9.11
CA HIS A 31 -1.32 13.61 -8.67
C HIS A 31 -0.51 12.63 -9.53
N ILE A 32 -0.31 11.43 -9.01
CA ILE A 32 0.27 10.30 -9.73
C ILE A 32 -0.70 9.13 -9.59
N LEU A 33 -1.14 8.56 -10.71
CA LEU A 33 -1.82 7.27 -10.71
C LEU A 33 -0.76 6.17 -10.81
N VAL A 34 -0.78 5.24 -9.90
CA VAL A 34 0.15 4.11 -9.80
C VAL A 34 -0.58 2.81 -10.03
N ALA A 35 0.00 1.92 -10.80
CA ALA A 35 -0.42 0.54 -10.99
C ALA A 35 0.73 -0.40 -10.61
N VAL A 36 0.46 -1.38 -9.76
CA VAL A 36 1.46 -2.35 -9.26
C VAL A 36 1.01 -3.76 -9.57
N ASP A 37 1.82 -4.54 -10.24
CA ASP A 37 1.60 -5.99 -10.35
C ASP A 37 1.94 -6.69 -9.03
N TYR A 38 1.01 -7.49 -8.53
CA TYR A 38 1.12 -8.11 -7.21
C TYR A 38 2.14 -9.25 -7.15
N VAL A 39 2.53 -9.81 -8.27
CA VAL A 39 3.53 -10.88 -8.37
C VAL A 39 4.92 -10.27 -8.52
N THR A 40 5.18 -9.63 -9.65
CA THR A 40 6.51 -9.13 -10.01
C THR A 40 6.92 -7.87 -9.29
N LYS A 41 5.98 -7.18 -8.62
CA LYS A 41 6.15 -5.83 -8.07
C LYS A 41 6.51 -4.80 -9.14
N TRP A 42 6.25 -5.12 -10.40
CA TRP A 42 6.38 -4.16 -11.47
C TRP A 42 5.43 -2.99 -11.27
N VAL A 43 5.90 -1.79 -11.52
CA VAL A 43 5.12 -0.58 -11.33
C VAL A 43 5.06 0.21 -12.63
N GLU A 44 3.84 0.60 -13.00
CA GLU A 44 3.59 1.65 -13.97
C GLU A 44 2.99 2.86 -13.26
N ALA A 45 3.33 4.07 -13.71
CA ALA A 45 2.73 5.27 -13.14
C ALA A 45 2.65 6.37 -14.17
N ILE A 46 1.60 7.20 -14.07
CA ILE A 46 1.40 8.38 -14.91
C ILE A 46 1.10 9.59 -14.04
N PRO A 47 1.67 10.78 -14.38
CA PRO A 47 1.29 12.02 -13.73
C PRO A 47 -0.09 12.47 -14.24
N THR A 48 -0.89 13.06 -13.37
CA THR A 48 -2.23 13.56 -13.68
C THR A 48 -2.56 14.84 -12.92
N SER A 49 -3.42 15.68 -13.50
CA SER A 49 -3.87 16.93 -12.86
C SER A 49 -4.87 16.67 -11.74
N SER A 50 -5.60 15.55 -11.81
CA SER A 50 -6.64 15.18 -10.82
C SER A 50 -6.76 13.68 -10.69
N ALA A 51 -7.33 13.21 -9.58
CA ALA A 51 -7.73 11.83 -9.40
C ALA A 51 -9.11 11.61 -10.05
N ASP A 52 -9.12 11.22 -11.31
CA ASP A 52 -10.35 11.02 -12.08
C ASP A 52 -10.44 9.65 -12.75
N GLY A 53 -11.68 9.28 -13.09
CA GLY A 53 -11.96 8.00 -13.71
C GLY A 53 -11.53 7.88 -15.18
N LYS A 54 -11.39 9.00 -15.90
CA LYS A 54 -10.90 8.97 -17.30
C LYS A 54 -9.42 8.59 -17.33
N THR A 55 -8.64 9.15 -16.42
CA THR A 55 -7.23 8.81 -16.25
C THR A 55 -7.05 7.34 -15.86
N SER A 56 -7.91 6.82 -14.96
CA SER A 56 -7.90 5.42 -14.58
C SER A 56 -8.18 4.49 -15.76
N LEU A 57 -9.16 4.84 -16.61
CA LEU A 57 -9.46 4.11 -17.85
C LEU A 57 -8.32 4.15 -18.87
N LYS A 58 -7.70 5.32 -19.03
CA LYS A 58 -6.53 5.49 -19.92
C LYS A 58 -5.38 4.60 -19.46
N MET A 59 -5.03 4.65 -18.19
CA MET A 59 -4.01 3.79 -17.62
C MET A 59 -4.28 2.30 -17.86
N LEU A 60 -5.53 1.87 -17.63
CA LEU A 60 -5.94 0.49 -17.81
C LEU A 60 -5.79 0.04 -19.27
N LYS A 61 -6.31 0.80 -20.23
CA LYS A 61 -6.33 0.42 -21.64
C LYS A 61 -5.00 0.63 -22.35
N ASP A 62 -4.42 1.82 -22.21
CA ASP A 62 -3.28 2.24 -23.02
C ASP A 62 -1.94 1.75 -22.44
N VAL A 63 -1.91 1.45 -21.13
CA VAL A 63 -0.69 0.99 -20.48
C VAL A 63 -0.79 -0.48 -20.09
N ILE A 64 -1.80 -0.85 -19.29
CA ILE A 64 -1.86 -2.22 -18.75
C ILE A 64 -2.27 -3.21 -19.83
N PHE A 65 -3.44 -3.03 -20.46
CA PHE A 65 -3.92 -3.99 -21.47
C PHE A 65 -3.00 -4.06 -22.69
N ALA A 66 -2.49 -2.92 -23.14
CA ALA A 66 -1.64 -2.85 -24.33
C ALA A 66 -0.26 -3.50 -24.14
N ARG A 67 0.27 -3.52 -22.90
CA ARG A 67 1.64 -3.99 -22.64
C ARG A 67 1.72 -5.33 -21.93
N PHE A 68 0.77 -5.63 -21.07
CA PHE A 68 0.80 -6.80 -20.17
C PHE A 68 -0.38 -7.75 -20.37
N GLY A 69 -1.32 -7.39 -21.24
CA GLY A 69 -2.55 -8.16 -21.43
C GLY A 69 -3.64 -7.79 -20.43
N VAL A 70 -4.77 -8.48 -20.55
CA VAL A 70 -5.94 -8.25 -19.69
C VAL A 70 -5.78 -9.04 -18.39
N PRO A 71 -5.70 -8.38 -17.21
CA PRO A 71 -5.54 -9.08 -15.94
C PRO A 71 -6.82 -9.78 -15.52
N ARG A 72 -6.71 -10.84 -14.72
CA ARG A 72 -7.86 -11.51 -14.09
C ARG A 72 -8.46 -10.68 -12.97
N TYR A 73 -7.62 -9.96 -12.23
CA TYR A 73 -8.02 -9.19 -11.04
C TYR A 73 -7.49 -7.77 -11.07
N LEU A 74 -8.34 -6.84 -10.69
CA LEU A 74 -7.95 -5.46 -10.42
C LEU A 74 -8.33 -5.10 -9.00
N MET A 75 -7.35 -4.68 -8.20
CA MET A 75 -7.51 -4.23 -6.83
C MET A 75 -7.48 -2.70 -6.79
N THR A 76 -8.47 -2.07 -6.17
CA THR A 76 -8.49 -0.61 -5.96
C THR A 76 -9.01 -0.29 -4.57
N ASP A 77 -8.86 0.93 -4.15
CA ASP A 77 -9.61 1.45 -3.02
C ASP A 77 -11.08 1.75 -3.40
N GLY A 78 -11.88 2.21 -2.44
CA GLY A 78 -13.28 2.62 -2.62
C GLY A 78 -13.43 4.03 -3.21
N GLY A 79 -12.42 4.62 -3.82
CA GLY A 79 -12.47 5.96 -4.39
C GLY A 79 -13.45 6.07 -5.56
N SER A 80 -14.16 7.22 -5.65
CA SER A 80 -15.17 7.47 -6.69
C SER A 80 -14.60 7.35 -8.12
N HIS A 81 -13.32 7.62 -8.30
CA HIS A 81 -12.58 7.51 -9.56
C HIS A 81 -12.42 6.06 -10.07
N PHE A 82 -12.60 5.04 -9.22
CA PHE A 82 -12.58 3.63 -9.58
C PHE A 82 -13.98 2.98 -9.59
N ILE A 83 -14.98 3.66 -9.02
CA ILE A 83 -16.35 3.10 -8.89
C ILE A 83 -17.29 3.59 -9.99
N HIS A 84 -16.90 4.62 -10.76
CA HIS A 84 -17.78 5.20 -11.77
C HIS A 84 -18.19 4.18 -12.85
N GLY A 85 -19.40 4.38 -13.44
CA GLY A 85 -20.04 3.43 -14.35
C GLY A 85 -19.20 3.06 -15.57
N GLY A 86 -18.44 4.01 -16.15
CA GLY A 86 -17.57 3.75 -17.30
C GLY A 86 -16.42 2.79 -17.00
N PHE A 87 -15.83 2.89 -15.81
CA PHE A 87 -14.76 2.01 -15.36
C PHE A 87 -15.29 0.58 -15.14
N ARG A 88 -16.41 0.45 -14.42
CA ARG A 88 -17.07 -0.86 -14.21
C ARG A 88 -17.50 -1.54 -15.51
N LYS A 89 -18.12 -0.79 -16.43
CA LYS A 89 -18.52 -1.32 -17.76
C LYS A 89 -17.31 -1.83 -18.55
N THR A 90 -16.18 -1.12 -18.49
CA THR A 90 -14.96 -1.56 -19.17
C THR A 90 -14.42 -2.85 -18.56
N LEU A 91 -14.29 -2.93 -17.23
CA LEU A 91 -13.82 -4.15 -16.57
C LEU A 91 -14.73 -5.35 -16.85
N ALA A 92 -16.05 -5.16 -16.80
CA ALA A 92 -17.02 -6.20 -17.14
C ALA A 92 -16.90 -6.66 -18.59
N LYS A 93 -16.71 -5.74 -19.54
CA LYS A 93 -16.53 -6.05 -20.98
C LYS A 93 -15.31 -6.97 -21.22
N TYR A 94 -14.24 -6.76 -20.46
CA TYR A 94 -13.00 -7.55 -20.61
C TYR A 94 -12.90 -8.72 -19.62
N GLY A 95 -13.93 -8.99 -18.82
CA GLY A 95 -13.95 -10.11 -17.87
C GLY A 95 -13.02 -9.93 -16.67
N VAL A 96 -12.64 -8.69 -16.35
CA VAL A 96 -11.74 -8.37 -15.23
C VAL A 96 -12.52 -8.32 -13.92
N ASN A 97 -12.11 -9.12 -12.95
CA ASN A 97 -12.70 -9.13 -11.61
C ASN A 97 -12.22 -7.93 -10.78
N HIS A 98 -13.07 -6.94 -10.61
CA HIS A 98 -12.78 -5.77 -9.80
C HIS A 98 -12.99 -6.08 -8.32
N ARG A 99 -11.94 -5.96 -7.53
CA ARG A 99 -11.98 -6.12 -6.07
C ARG A 99 -11.65 -4.79 -5.40
N ILE A 100 -12.61 -4.28 -4.64
CA ILE A 100 -12.46 -3.04 -3.90
C ILE A 100 -11.94 -3.36 -2.50
N ALA A 101 -10.80 -2.79 -2.14
CA ALA A 101 -10.25 -2.93 -0.80
C ALA A 101 -11.18 -2.25 0.20
N SER A 102 -11.62 -3.02 1.19
CA SER A 102 -12.40 -2.46 2.28
C SER A 102 -11.49 -1.60 3.18
N PRO A 103 -11.92 -0.39 3.59
CA PRO A 103 -11.18 0.41 4.55
C PRO A 103 -11.00 -0.30 5.90
N TYR A 104 -11.72 -1.39 6.13
CA TYR A 104 -11.67 -2.20 7.33
C TYR A 104 -10.64 -3.35 7.25
N HIS A 105 -10.12 -3.63 6.05
CA HIS A 105 -9.13 -4.69 5.82
C HIS A 105 -7.98 -4.14 4.95
N PRO A 106 -7.09 -3.31 5.51
CA PRO A 106 -6.06 -2.59 4.75
C PRO A 106 -4.98 -3.51 4.13
N GLN A 107 -5.01 -4.79 4.44
CA GLN A 107 -4.03 -5.76 3.93
C GLN A 107 -4.14 -5.97 2.41
N THR A 108 -5.31 -5.71 1.82
CA THR A 108 -5.56 -5.89 0.38
C THR A 108 -4.84 -4.83 -0.45
N SER A 109 -4.74 -3.58 0.02
CA SER A 109 -4.05 -2.46 -0.64
C SER A 109 -2.59 -2.28 -0.20
N GLY A 110 -2.16 -3.01 0.83
CA GLY A 110 -0.85 -2.82 1.46
C GLY A 110 0.35 -2.90 0.51
N GLN A 111 0.25 -3.66 -0.59
CA GLN A 111 1.32 -3.74 -1.59
C GLN A 111 1.42 -2.46 -2.43
N VAL A 112 0.29 -1.87 -2.81
CA VAL A 112 0.26 -0.62 -3.56
C VAL A 112 0.72 0.53 -2.67
N GLU A 113 0.25 0.57 -1.42
CA GLU A 113 0.68 1.55 -0.43
C GLU A 113 2.19 1.52 -0.18
N LEU A 114 2.78 0.32 -0.08
CA LEU A 114 4.22 0.15 0.06
C LEU A 114 4.97 0.68 -1.16
N SER A 115 4.52 0.33 -2.36
CA SER A 115 5.11 0.80 -3.61
C SER A 115 5.00 2.32 -3.75
N ASN A 116 3.86 2.89 -3.40
CA ASN A 116 3.64 4.34 -3.35
C ASN A 116 4.62 5.04 -2.41
N ARG A 117 4.84 4.46 -1.23
CA ARG A 117 5.81 4.97 -0.25
C ARG A 117 7.23 4.94 -0.80
N GLU A 118 7.63 3.85 -1.42
CA GLU A 118 8.98 3.71 -2.01
C GLU A 118 9.19 4.70 -3.16
N ILE A 119 8.25 4.81 -4.11
CA ILE A 119 8.30 5.77 -5.22
C ILE A 119 8.40 7.21 -4.68
N LYS A 120 7.60 7.54 -3.68
CA LYS A 120 7.65 8.86 -3.03
C LYS A 120 9.02 9.14 -2.43
N LEU A 121 9.64 8.16 -1.76
CA LEU A 121 10.98 8.30 -1.18
C LEU A 121 12.06 8.50 -2.27
N ILE A 122 11.95 7.79 -3.40
CA ILE A 122 12.86 7.97 -4.53
C ILE A 122 12.69 9.37 -5.12
N LEU A 123 11.45 9.80 -5.39
CA LEU A 123 11.16 11.14 -5.89
C LEU A 123 11.70 12.22 -4.93
N GLN A 124 11.52 12.06 -3.63
CA GLN A 124 12.04 13.02 -2.63
C GLN A 124 13.56 13.21 -2.71
N LYS A 125 14.30 12.17 -3.13
CA LYS A 125 15.76 12.21 -3.28
C LYS A 125 16.21 12.77 -4.64
N THR A 126 15.36 12.68 -5.67
CA THR A 126 15.71 13.03 -7.05
C THR A 126 15.21 14.40 -7.50
N VAL A 127 14.20 14.95 -6.81
CA VAL A 127 13.64 16.27 -7.13
C VAL A 127 14.51 17.39 -6.58
N ASN A 128 14.44 18.56 -7.25
CA ASN A 128 15.10 19.77 -6.80
C ASN A 128 14.48 20.35 -5.50
N ARG A 129 15.10 21.37 -4.90
CA ARG A 129 14.62 22.02 -3.68
C ARG A 129 13.19 22.57 -3.79
N SER A 130 12.79 23.06 -4.97
CA SER A 130 11.45 23.62 -5.20
C SER A 130 10.37 22.54 -5.29
N ARG A 131 10.75 21.27 -5.46
CA ARG A 131 9.84 20.12 -5.63
C ARG A 131 8.84 20.24 -6.78
N LYS A 132 9.10 21.12 -7.75
CA LYS A 132 8.21 21.42 -8.89
C LYS A 132 8.56 20.64 -10.16
N ASN A 133 9.55 19.75 -10.13
CA ASN A 133 10.01 18.96 -11.28
C ASN A 133 9.79 17.46 -11.14
N TRP A 134 8.92 17.04 -10.22
CA TRP A 134 8.70 15.62 -9.94
C TRP A 134 8.08 14.87 -11.13
N ALA A 135 7.23 15.53 -11.94
CA ALA A 135 6.61 14.88 -13.10
C ALA A 135 7.66 14.43 -14.12
N ARG A 136 8.66 15.28 -14.40
CA ARG A 136 9.79 14.94 -15.29
C ARG A 136 10.70 13.85 -14.71
N LYS A 137 10.80 13.77 -13.38
CA LYS A 137 11.61 12.77 -12.66
C LYS A 137 10.90 11.46 -12.36
N LEU A 138 9.61 11.35 -12.72
CA LEU A 138 8.82 10.18 -12.45
C LEU A 138 9.39 8.93 -13.15
N ASN A 139 9.78 9.03 -14.42
CA ASN A 139 10.35 7.88 -15.15
C ASN A 139 11.69 7.43 -14.55
N ASP A 140 12.55 8.36 -14.11
CA ASP A 140 13.79 8.02 -13.42
C ASP A 140 13.51 7.28 -12.11
N ALA A 141 12.48 7.73 -11.37
CA ALA A 141 12.06 7.09 -10.13
C ALA A 141 11.48 5.68 -10.36
N LEU A 142 10.69 5.50 -11.42
CA LEU A 142 10.16 4.19 -11.80
C LEU A 142 11.28 3.24 -12.23
N TRP A 143 12.26 3.75 -12.97
CA TRP A 143 13.43 2.97 -13.34
C TRP A 143 14.21 2.50 -12.11
N ALA A 144 14.51 3.39 -11.18
CA ALA A 144 15.17 3.07 -9.93
C ALA A 144 14.36 2.04 -9.10
N TYR A 145 13.02 2.19 -9.05
CA TYR A 145 12.15 1.24 -8.36
C TYR A 145 12.20 -0.17 -8.99
N ARG A 146 12.09 -0.24 -10.34
CA ARG A 146 12.03 -1.50 -11.10
C ARG A 146 13.34 -2.30 -11.05
N THR A 147 14.45 -1.59 -10.92
CA THR A 147 15.81 -2.19 -10.91
C THR A 147 16.32 -2.50 -9.51
N ALA A 148 15.69 -1.93 -8.47
CA ALA A 148 16.07 -2.20 -7.09
C ALA A 148 15.72 -3.63 -6.67
N TYR A 149 16.62 -4.25 -5.92
CA TYR A 149 16.40 -5.57 -5.33
C TYR A 149 15.23 -5.53 -4.32
N LYS A 150 14.35 -6.51 -4.39
CA LYS A 150 13.19 -6.66 -3.50
C LYS A 150 13.36 -7.90 -2.63
N ASN A 151 13.66 -7.69 -1.34
CA ASN A 151 13.85 -8.78 -0.37
C ASN A 151 12.75 -9.84 -0.40
N PRO A 152 11.44 -9.50 -0.55
CA PRO A 152 10.39 -10.52 -0.58
C PRO A 152 10.47 -11.48 -1.77
N MET A 153 11.10 -11.08 -2.85
CA MET A 153 11.21 -11.88 -4.08
C MET A 153 12.60 -12.48 -4.29
N GLY A 154 13.61 -11.96 -3.57
CA GLY A 154 15.00 -12.37 -3.81
C GLY A 154 15.62 -11.82 -5.11
N MET A 155 14.93 -10.91 -5.80
CA MET A 155 15.41 -10.31 -7.04
C MET A 155 14.75 -8.96 -7.33
N SER A 156 15.19 -8.28 -8.41
CA SER A 156 14.54 -7.05 -8.87
C SER A 156 13.29 -7.35 -9.71
N PRO A 157 12.28 -6.45 -9.72
CA PRO A 157 11.16 -6.54 -10.65
C PRO A 157 11.58 -6.66 -12.11
N TYR A 158 12.64 -5.94 -12.49
CA TYR A 158 13.20 -5.99 -13.83
C TYR A 158 13.66 -7.39 -14.22
N LYS A 159 14.42 -8.07 -13.35
CA LYS A 159 14.91 -9.43 -13.62
C LYS A 159 13.73 -10.41 -13.75
N MET A 160 12.70 -10.26 -12.89
CA MET A 160 11.53 -11.14 -12.92
C MET A 160 10.69 -10.98 -14.19
N VAL A 161 10.62 -9.77 -14.74
CA VAL A 161 9.85 -9.49 -15.97
C VAL A 161 10.64 -9.90 -17.21
N TYR A 162 11.90 -9.48 -17.31
CA TYR A 162 12.70 -9.62 -18.54
C TYR A 162 13.65 -10.81 -18.54
N GLY A 163 13.81 -11.53 -17.42
CA GLY A 163 14.70 -12.69 -17.33
C GLY A 163 16.17 -12.35 -17.50
N LYS A 164 16.58 -11.11 -17.21
CA LYS A 164 17.98 -10.68 -17.27
C LYS A 164 18.27 -9.59 -16.24
N ALA A 165 19.53 -9.47 -15.86
CA ALA A 165 19.98 -8.37 -15.01
C ALA A 165 19.80 -7.02 -15.73
N CYS A 166 19.44 -5.99 -14.96
CA CYS A 166 19.47 -4.62 -15.45
C CYS A 166 20.89 -4.09 -15.33
N HIS A 167 21.34 -3.38 -16.35
CA HIS A 167 22.60 -2.64 -16.31
C HIS A 167 22.34 -1.18 -15.94
N LEU A 168 23.22 -0.60 -15.14
CA LEU A 168 23.20 0.83 -14.88
C LEU A 168 23.52 1.60 -16.17
N PRO A 169 23.03 2.82 -16.36
CA PRO A 169 23.30 3.61 -17.56
C PRO A 169 24.77 3.74 -17.92
N LEU A 170 25.64 3.91 -16.92
CA LEU A 170 27.09 3.98 -17.09
C LEU A 170 27.69 2.63 -17.55
N GLU A 171 27.21 1.52 -17.03
CA GLU A 171 27.61 0.18 -17.47
C GLU A 171 27.08 -0.14 -18.87
N LEU A 172 25.92 0.41 -19.25
CA LEU A 172 25.36 0.27 -20.59
C LEU A 172 26.23 0.99 -21.63
N GLU A 173 26.74 2.17 -21.32
CA GLU A 173 27.63 2.91 -22.21
C GLU A 173 28.95 2.17 -22.45
N HIS A 174 29.58 1.66 -21.41
CA HIS A 174 30.79 0.85 -21.53
C HIS A 174 30.54 -0.52 -22.17
N LYS A 175 29.48 -1.22 -21.77
CA LYS A 175 29.14 -2.54 -22.32
C LYS A 175 28.59 -2.47 -23.73
N ALA A 176 27.86 -1.42 -24.11
CA ALA A 176 27.44 -1.19 -25.50
C ALA A 176 28.65 -1.04 -26.42
N TYR A 177 29.66 -0.29 -25.98
CA TYR A 177 30.93 -0.18 -26.73
C TYR A 177 31.65 -1.53 -26.89
N TRP A 178 31.70 -2.32 -25.82
CA TRP A 178 32.27 -3.67 -25.86
C TRP A 178 31.38 -4.67 -26.61
N ALA A 179 30.06 -4.59 -26.45
CA ALA A 179 29.11 -5.47 -27.13
C ALA A 179 29.07 -5.25 -28.63
N VAL A 180 29.17 -4.00 -29.11
CA VAL A 180 29.30 -3.72 -30.55
C VAL A 180 30.60 -4.34 -31.11
N LYS A 181 31.64 -4.40 -30.30
CA LYS A 181 32.92 -4.98 -30.68
C LYS A 181 32.92 -6.52 -30.65
N GLU A 182 32.12 -7.13 -29.76
CA GLU A 182 32.03 -8.58 -29.53
C GLU A 182 30.84 -9.23 -30.26
N LEU A 183 29.69 -8.55 -30.37
CA LEU A 183 28.51 -9.01 -31.14
C LEU A 183 28.76 -9.01 -32.66
N ASN A 184 29.65 -8.19 -33.15
CA ASN A 184 30.17 -8.31 -34.51
C ASN A 184 31.00 -9.58 -34.72
N ARG A 185 31.27 -10.37 -33.66
CA ARG A 185 32.07 -11.61 -33.74
C ARG A 185 31.27 -12.90 -33.77
N ASP A 186 30.10 -12.98 -33.07
CA ASP A 186 29.37 -14.27 -33.08
C ASP A 186 27.87 -14.12 -32.66
N PHE A 187 26.99 -13.93 -33.64
CA PHE A 187 25.54 -13.89 -33.43
C PHE A 187 24.98 -15.22 -32.90
N LYS A 188 25.65 -16.34 -33.13
CA LYS A 188 25.16 -17.67 -32.75
C LYS A 188 25.29 -17.89 -31.25
N LEU A 189 26.45 -17.54 -30.67
CA LEU A 189 26.71 -17.61 -29.23
C LEU A 189 25.81 -16.69 -28.41
N ALA A 190 25.52 -15.48 -28.92
CA ALA A 190 24.61 -14.55 -28.26
C ALA A 190 23.16 -15.08 -28.23
N GLY A 191 22.72 -15.74 -29.30
CA GLY A 191 21.42 -16.40 -29.38
C GLY A 191 21.29 -17.58 -28.43
N GLU A 192 22.28 -18.44 -28.36
CA GLU A 192 22.30 -19.60 -27.45
C GLU A 192 22.26 -19.17 -25.98
N LYS A 193 23.05 -18.15 -25.61
CA LYS A 193 23.03 -17.60 -24.26
C LYS A 193 21.66 -17.01 -23.90
N ARG A 194 21.01 -16.34 -24.84
CA ARG A 194 19.67 -15.78 -24.62
C ARG A 194 18.61 -16.86 -24.46
N LEU A 195 18.67 -17.94 -25.20
CA LEU A 195 17.79 -19.10 -25.05
C LEU A 195 17.95 -19.75 -23.67
N LEU A 196 19.18 -19.89 -23.17
CA LEU A 196 19.45 -20.38 -21.82
C LEU A 196 18.84 -19.45 -20.74
N GLU A 197 19.01 -18.14 -20.88
CA GLU A 197 18.42 -17.17 -19.96
C GLU A 197 16.88 -17.24 -19.95
N LEU A 198 16.25 -17.44 -21.11
CA LEU A 198 14.81 -17.63 -21.21
C LEU A 198 14.35 -18.94 -20.60
N SER A 199 15.10 -20.03 -20.80
CA SER A 199 14.81 -21.32 -20.17
C SER A 199 14.90 -21.27 -18.66
N SER A 200 15.85 -20.49 -18.12
CA SER A 200 15.99 -20.28 -16.67
C SER A 200 14.94 -19.33 -16.08
N LEU A 201 14.14 -18.65 -16.90
CA LEU A 201 13.18 -17.65 -16.42
C LEU A 201 12.08 -18.27 -15.55
N ASP A 202 11.63 -19.45 -15.88
CA ASP A 202 10.58 -20.14 -15.14
C ASP A 202 11.09 -20.63 -13.78
N GLU A 203 12.35 -21.07 -13.71
CA GLU A 203 13.02 -21.42 -12.46
C GLU A 203 13.15 -20.18 -11.56
N TRP A 204 13.61 -19.05 -12.09
CA TRP A 204 13.72 -17.81 -11.33
C TRP A 204 12.37 -17.29 -10.83
N ARG A 205 11.32 -17.45 -11.64
CA ARG A 205 9.95 -17.12 -11.22
C ARG A 205 9.47 -18.02 -10.10
N SER A 206 9.71 -19.33 -10.21
CA SER A 206 9.38 -20.30 -9.15
C SER A 206 10.11 -19.97 -7.85
N GLU A 207 11.41 -19.69 -7.90
CA GLU A 207 12.21 -19.26 -6.76
C GLU A 207 11.66 -17.95 -6.13
N ALA A 208 11.28 -16.98 -6.96
CA ALA A 208 10.69 -15.73 -6.48
C ALA A 208 9.34 -15.95 -5.78
N TYR A 209 8.52 -16.89 -6.27
CA TYR A 209 7.27 -17.28 -5.62
C TYR A 209 7.51 -17.91 -4.25
N GLU A 210 8.47 -18.83 -4.16
CA GLU A 210 8.82 -19.49 -2.89
C GLU A 210 9.35 -18.47 -1.89
N ASN A 211 10.28 -17.61 -2.30
CA ASN A 211 10.80 -16.52 -1.48
C ASN A 211 9.69 -15.60 -0.97
N ALA A 212 8.76 -15.21 -1.86
CA ALA A 212 7.62 -14.38 -1.51
C ALA A 212 6.69 -15.08 -0.51
N LYS A 213 6.46 -16.39 -0.67
CA LYS A 213 5.67 -17.21 0.25
C LYS A 213 6.32 -17.26 1.63
N LEU A 214 7.59 -17.62 1.71
CA LEU A 214 8.34 -17.70 2.97
C LEU A 214 8.38 -16.36 3.70
N PHE A 215 8.61 -15.27 2.95
CA PHE A 215 8.58 -13.92 3.52
C PHE A 215 7.21 -13.57 4.08
N LYS A 216 6.13 -13.83 3.34
CA LYS A 216 4.76 -13.61 3.80
C LYS A 216 4.47 -14.42 5.08
N GLU A 217 4.84 -15.69 5.12
CA GLU A 217 4.65 -16.53 6.31
C GLU A 217 5.42 -16.02 7.52
N LYS A 218 6.66 -15.55 7.32
CA LYS A 218 7.47 -14.94 8.39
C LYS A 218 6.80 -13.67 8.92
N VAL A 219 6.34 -12.79 8.03
CA VAL A 219 5.64 -11.55 8.40
C VAL A 219 4.32 -11.88 9.11
N LYS A 220 3.56 -12.86 8.62
CA LYS A 220 2.32 -13.33 9.27
C LYS A 220 2.57 -13.79 10.70
N ARG A 221 3.53 -14.71 10.89
CA ARG A 221 3.88 -15.21 12.22
C ARG A 221 4.27 -14.10 13.19
N TRP A 222 5.05 -13.12 12.69
CA TRP A 222 5.47 -11.98 13.50
C TRP A 222 4.29 -11.06 13.86
N HIS A 223 3.40 -10.79 12.89
CA HIS A 223 2.21 -9.98 13.08
C HIS A 223 1.23 -10.67 14.02
N ASP A 224 0.90 -11.93 13.76
CA ASP A 224 -0.12 -12.66 14.51
C ASP A 224 0.28 -12.86 15.98
N LYS A 225 1.59 -12.99 16.30
CA LYS A 225 2.10 -13.00 17.68
C LYS A 225 1.87 -11.68 18.44
N ARG A 226 1.69 -10.57 17.74
CA ARG A 226 1.56 -9.23 18.33
C ARG A 226 0.15 -8.67 18.28
N ILE A 227 -0.80 -9.45 17.77
CA ILE A 227 -2.21 -9.07 17.79
C ILE A 227 -2.71 -9.10 19.23
N LEU A 228 -3.17 -7.94 19.70
CA LEU A 228 -3.99 -7.87 20.90
C LEU A 228 -5.37 -8.42 20.54
N LYS A 229 -5.74 -9.58 21.11
CA LYS A 229 -7.08 -10.11 20.96
C LYS A 229 -8.05 -9.10 21.62
N ARG A 230 -8.90 -8.53 20.83
CA ARG A 230 -10.00 -7.66 21.27
C ARG A 230 -11.28 -8.28 20.75
N GLU A 231 -12.06 -8.81 21.67
CA GLU A 231 -13.35 -9.41 21.37
C GLU A 231 -14.42 -8.40 21.77
N PHE A 232 -15.38 -8.17 20.90
CA PHE A 232 -16.50 -7.28 21.16
C PHE A 232 -17.78 -8.06 20.93
N SER A 233 -18.75 -7.85 21.84
CA SER A 233 -20.09 -8.40 21.76
C SER A 233 -21.11 -7.32 21.45
N ILE A 234 -22.25 -7.72 20.88
CA ILE A 234 -23.36 -6.82 20.65
C ILE A 234 -23.81 -6.26 22.00
N GLY A 235 -24.00 -4.93 22.07
CA GLY A 235 -24.36 -4.24 23.31
C GLY A 235 -23.15 -3.67 24.09
N ASP A 236 -21.92 -4.05 23.75
CA ASP A 236 -20.75 -3.51 24.43
C ASP A 236 -20.63 -2.00 24.26
N LYS A 237 -20.26 -1.32 25.35
CA LYS A 237 -19.92 0.10 25.31
C LYS A 237 -18.46 0.26 24.89
N VAL A 238 -18.20 1.07 23.87
CA VAL A 238 -16.86 1.21 23.28
C VAL A 238 -16.48 2.66 23.03
N LEU A 239 -15.18 2.94 23.05
CA LEU A 239 -14.60 4.20 22.62
C LEU A 239 -13.93 4.03 21.27
N LEU A 240 -14.11 5.01 20.38
CA LEU A 240 -13.52 5.05 19.05
C LEU A 240 -12.26 5.92 19.02
N TYR A 241 -11.15 5.37 18.53
CA TYR A 241 -9.93 6.13 18.30
C TYR A 241 -10.05 7.04 17.06
N ARG A 242 -9.86 8.35 17.25
CA ARG A 242 -9.84 9.36 16.18
C ARG A 242 -8.48 9.38 15.48
N SER A 243 -8.33 8.66 14.37
CA SER A 243 -7.08 8.60 13.61
C SER A 243 -6.63 9.96 13.05
N ARG A 244 -7.56 10.87 12.76
CA ARG A 244 -7.26 12.23 12.29
C ARG A 244 -6.48 13.06 13.32
N LEU A 245 -6.70 12.84 14.61
CA LEU A 245 -5.99 13.53 15.69
C LEU A 245 -4.55 13.03 15.89
N ARG A 246 -4.12 11.99 15.18
CA ARG A 246 -2.73 11.54 15.20
C ARG A 246 -1.76 12.58 14.62
N PHE A 247 -2.23 13.39 13.65
CA PHE A 247 -1.44 14.40 12.96
C PHE A 247 -1.63 15.82 13.51
N PHE A 248 -2.70 16.06 14.25
CA PHE A 248 -3.01 17.33 14.88
C PHE A 248 -2.99 17.11 16.39
N ALA A 249 -1.85 17.33 17.00
CA ALA A 249 -1.68 17.27 18.44
C ALA A 249 -2.33 18.50 19.10
N GLY A 250 -3.65 18.54 19.13
CA GLY A 250 -4.36 19.41 20.07
C GLY A 250 -4.11 18.90 21.48
N LYS A 251 -3.29 19.61 22.27
CA LYS A 251 -2.92 19.20 23.63
C LYS A 251 -4.13 18.98 24.58
N LEU A 252 -5.33 19.42 24.18
CA LEU A 252 -6.54 19.39 25.02
C LEU A 252 -7.67 18.51 24.45
N LEU A 253 -7.46 17.81 23.33
CA LEU A 253 -8.50 16.96 22.72
C LEU A 253 -8.23 15.48 23.00
N SER A 254 -9.22 14.77 23.50
CA SER A 254 -9.16 13.33 23.65
C SER A 254 -9.03 12.65 22.28
N LYS A 255 -8.11 11.69 22.17
CA LYS A 255 -7.98 10.84 21.00
C LYS A 255 -9.09 9.79 20.88
N TRP A 256 -9.92 9.68 21.92
CA TRP A 256 -11.00 8.75 22.05
C TRP A 256 -12.33 9.49 22.06
N GLU A 257 -13.28 9.01 21.27
CA GLU A 257 -14.65 9.51 21.14
C GLU A 257 -15.63 8.45 21.60
N GLY A 258 -16.71 8.86 22.18
CA GLY A 258 -17.77 7.98 22.66
C GLY A 258 -18.22 8.31 24.08
N PRO A 259 -18.92 7.40 24.77
CA PRO A 259 -19.10 5.99 24.40
C PRO A 259 -20.09 5.75 23.25
N PHE A 260 -19.85 4.65 22.52
CA PHE A 260 -20.75 4.10 21.49
C PHE A 260 -21.20 2.72 21.91
N ILE A 261 -22.31 2.24 21.34
CA ILE A 261 -22.81 0.87 21.54
C ILE A 261 -22.50 0.04 20.29
N VAL A 262 -22.04 -1.19 20.49
CA VAL A 262 -21.81 -2.16 19.41
C VAL A 262 -23.17 -2.73 18.97
N GLU A 263 -23.53 -2.52 17.69
CA GLU A 263 -24.76 -3.08 17.08
C GLU A 263 -24.49 -4.41 16.37
N GLU A 264 -23.38 -4.52 15.69
CA GLU A 264 -23.08 -5.71 14.86
C GLU A 264 -21.57 -5.92 14.76
N VAL A 265 -21.16 -7.19 14.80
CA VAL A 265 -19.75 -7.61 14.67
C VAL A 265 -19.61 -8.46 13.40
N TYR A 266 -18.86 -7.95 12.43
CA TYR A 266 -18.64 -8.66 11.17
C TYR A 266 -17.42 -9.58 11.25
N ARG A 267 -17.48 -10.71 10.53
CA ARG A 267 -16.34 -11.66 10.42
C ARG A 267 -15.06 -11.02 9.82
N SER A 268 -15.20 -9.92 9.09
CA SER A 268 -14.09 -9.14 8.55
C SER A 268 -13.33 -8.33 9.60
N GLY A 269 -13.79 -8.29 10.87
CA GLY A 269 -13.26 -7.44 11.94
C GLY A 269 -13.73 -6.00 11.88
N ALA A 270 -14.68 -5.70 10.99
CA ALA A 270 -15.46 -4.48 11.04
C ALA A 270 -16.51 -4.61 12.15
N ILE A 271 -16.82 -3.50 12.79
CA ILE A 271 -17.82 -3.44 13.87
C ILE A 271 -18.72 -2.25 13.59
N LYS A 272 -20.02 -2.48 13.59
CA LYS A 272 -21.02 -1.42 13.50
C LYS A 272 -21.29 -0.89 14.89
N ILE A 273 -21.06 0.38 15.08
CA ILE A 273 -21.27 1.09 16.34
C ILE A 273 -22.26 2.22 16.13
N ASN A 274 -23.03 2.55 17.16
CA ASN A 274 -23.99 3.65 17.15
C ASN A 274 -23.79 4.53 18.37
N SER A 275 -24.13 5.82 18.22
CA SER A 275 -24.15 6.74 19.36
C SER A 275 -25.33 6.37 20.31
N PHE A 276 -25.22 6.71 21.58
CA PHE A 276 -26.29 6.53 22.56
C PHE A 276 -27.62 7.17 22.11
N ASP A 277 -27.54 8.25 21.34
CA ASP A 277 -28.71 8.95 20.80
C ASP A 277 -29.32 8.28 19.55
N GLY A 278 -28.77 7.14 19.11
CA GLY A 278 -29.31 6.37 17.98
C GLY A 278 -29.11 6.99 16.58
N ASN A 279 -28.53 8.17 16.48
CA ASN A 279 -28.57 9.00 15.26
C ASN A 279 -27.41 8.87 14.28
N LYS A 280 -26.39 8.07 14.56
CA LYS A 280 -25.19 7.96 13.68
C LYS A 280 -24.59 6.56 13.69
N PRO A 281 -25.22 5.59 13.03
CA PRO A 281 -24.58 4.28 12.85
C PRO A 281 -23.36 4.44 11.95
N GLN A 282 -22.21 3.90 12.37
CA GLN A 282 -20.99 3.91 11.59
C GLN A 282 -20.29 2.56 11.70
N VAL A 283 -19.70 2.11 10.59
CA VAL A 283 -18.92 0.88 10.57
C VAL A 283 -17.43 1.26 10.68
N VAL A 284 -16.75 0.67 11.64
CA VAL A 284 -15.34 0.97 11.96
C VAL A 284 -14.52 -0.31 12.10
N ASN A 285 -13.20 -0.19 11.96
CA ASN A 285 -12.32 -1.30 12.24
C ASN A 285 -12.24 -1.55 13.75
N GLY A 286 -12.43 -2.79 14.21
CA GLY A 286 -12.39 -3.17 15.62
C GLY A 286 -11.06 -2.83 16.32
N GLN A 287 -9.95 -2.73 15.58
CA GLN A 287 -8.67 -2.27 16.14
C GLN A 287 -8.69 -0.82 16.62
N ARG A 288 -9.64 -0.02 16.13
CA ARG A 288 -9.83 1.38 16.55
C ARG A 288 -10.74 1.52 17.75
N LEU A 289 -11.30 0.42 18.24
CA LEU A 289 -12.18 0.40 19.39
C LEU A 289 -11.44 -0.08 20.64
N LYS A 290 -11.86 0.42 21.78
CA LYS A 290 -11.56 -0.17 23.10
C LYS A 290 -12.84 -0.18 23.93
N HIS A 291 -12.96 -1.13 24.83
CA HIS A 291 -14.07 -1.16 25.77
C HIS A 291 -14.13 0.12 26.59
N TYR A 292 -15.32 0.67 26.74
CA TYR A 292 -15.59 1.72 27.69
C TYR A 292 -16.00 1.09 29.01
N ILE A 293 -15.14 1.23 29.98
CA ILE A 293 -15.41 0.79 31.34
C ILE A 293 -16.20 1.92 32.00
N SER A 294 -17.52 1.79 31.99
CA SER A 294 -18.35 2.61 32.86
C SER A 294 -18.26 2.01 34.25
N GLY A 295 -17.37 2.51 35.06
CA GLY A 295 -17.25 2.02 36.41
C GLY A 295 -17.77 3.04 37.38
N ASP A 296 -18.69 2.65 38.18
CA ASP A 296 -18.57 2.87 39.61
C ASP A 296 -17.38 2.03 40.09
N ILE A 297 -16.13 2.48 39.80
CA ILE A 297 -14.94 1.96 40.45
C ILE A 297 -14.89 2.62 41.83
N TYR A 298 -15.92 2.42 42.63
CA TYR A 298 -15.83 2.45 44.06
C TYR A 298 -15.43 1.02 44.53
N ASN A 299 -14.26 0.57 44.12
CA ASN A 299 -13.58 -0.46 44.88
C ASN A 299 -12.81 0.29 46.00
N GLU A 300 -13.12 -0.10 47.20
CA GLU A 300 -12.65 0.44 48.49
C GLU A 300 -11.12 0.46 48.69
N ASN A 301 -10.32 0.26 47.64
CA ASN A 301 -8.86 0.23 47.65
C ASN A 301 -8.20 1.10 46.58
N VAL A 302 -8.81 2.19 46.15
CA VAL A 302 -8.15 3.18 45.31
C VAL A 302 -7.71 4.34 46.19
N ASP A 303 -6.43 4.41 46.50
CA ASP A 303 -5.81 5.61 47.13
C ASP A 303 -6.03 6.78 46.15
N VAL A 304 -6.89 7.70 46.54
CA VAL A 304 -7.09 8.95 45.83
C VAL A 304 -5.87 9.82 46.07
N ILE A 305 -4.92 9.81 45.16
CA ILE A 305 -3.85 10.78 45.14
C ILE A 305 -4.47 12.14 44.80
N GLN A 306 -4.79 12.95 45.77
CA GLN A 306 -5.13 14.35 45.57
C GLN A 306 -3.92 15.05 44.98
N MET A 307 -4.00 15.45 43.70
CA MET A 307 -3.03 16.37 43.13
C MET A 307 -3.16 17.73 43.83
N VAL A 308 -2.28 18.01 44.72
CA VAL A 308 -2.16 19.33 45.33
C VAL A 308 -1.71 20.32 44.26
N SER A 309 -2.49 21.37 44.05
CA SER A 309 -2.14 22.42 43.08
C SER A 309 -0.78 23.05 43.38
N PRO A 310 0.00 23.45 42.36
CA PRO A 310 1.40 23.89 42.52
C PRO A 310 1.61 25.15 43.35
N GLU A 311 0.55 25.82 43.76
CA GLU A 311 0.64 27.12 44.45
C GLU A 311 1.03 27.06 45.94
N LYS A 312 1.32 25.88 46.52
CA LYS A 312 1.69 25.73 47.92
C LYS A 312 3.13 25.27 48.18
N PHE A 313 4.06 25.42 47.26
CA PHE A 313 5.48 25.29 47.55
C PHE A 313 6.10 26.66 47.84
N ILE A 314 5.80 27.23 49.01
CA ILE A 314 6.65 28.27 49.60
C ILE A 314 7.78 27.56 50.33
N ILE A 315 8.93 27.57 49.71
CA ILE A 315 10.18 27.10 50.34
C ILE A 315 10.56 28.13 51.38
N THR A 316 10.34 27.86 52.66
CA THR A 316 10.94 28.58 53.74
C THR A 316 12.36 28.04 53.90
N GLN A 317 13.37 28.77 53.37
CA GLN A 317 14.76 28.57 53.77
C GLN A 317 14.94 29.08 55.21
N LYS A 318 15.45 28.22 56.05
CA LYS A 318 16.25 28.52 57.19
C LYS A 318 17.56 27.80 57.12
#